data_dfd2f3445c2115390122f3dff94c3c96
#
_entry.id   dfd2f3445c2115390122f3dff94c3c96
#
_cell.length_a   1.000
_cell.length_b   1.000
_cell.length_c   1.000
_cell.angle_alpha   90.00
_cell.angle_beta   90.00
_cell.angle_gamma   90.00
#
_symmetry.space_group_name_H-M   'P 1'
#
loop_
_entity.id
_entity.type
_entity.pdbx_description
1 polymer ?
#
loop_
_entity_poly.entity_id
_entity_poly.type
_entity_poly.pdbx_seq_one_letter_code
_entity_poly.pdbx_strand_id
1 'polypeptide(L)'
;MLIFDADDTLWENNVIYERVIEEFLEWMTPIATPGLDRAGVRGVLDGIEAANAATLGYGSKVFLHSLGQCVAQLRGRAATAEESARISGWAAAFAGERVELMPGVAETLAELARRHELLLLTKGDTEEQRRKVTASGLTRHFRDVHIVAEKNTATYEELTRAYDLVPSSAWMIGNSPKSDILPARAAGLNAVFIPHQHTWVLEHGDLDPADEKVLRLSAFGELLRHF
;
A
#
# COMPACT_ATOMS: atom_id res chain seq x y z
N MET A 1 -21.70 0.67 -6.26
CA MET A 1 -20.32 1.12 -6.54
C MET A 1 -19.36 0.29 -5.74
N LEU A 2 -18.32 -0.26 -6.37
CA LEU A 2 -17.22 -0.94 -5.70
C LEU A 2 -15.94 -0.12 -5.89
N ILE A 3 -15.23 0.16 -4.81
CA ILE A 3 -14.00 0.96 -4.77
C ILE A 3 -12.88 0.02 -4.37
N PHE A 4 -11.83 -0.04 -5.16
CA PHE A 4 -10.72 -0.97 -4.95
C PHE A 4 -9.45 -0.20 -4.59
N ASP A 5 -8.77 -0.67 -3.57
CA ASP A 5 -7.36 -0.38 -3.39
C ASP A 5 -6.52 -1.08 -4.46
N ALA A 6 -5.26 -0.71 -4.57
CA ALA A 6 -4.36 -1.21 -5.61
C ALA A 6 -3.22 -2.09 -5.06
N ASP A 7 -2.29 -1.49 -4.32
CA ASP A 7 -1.07 -2.14 -3.82
C ASP A 7 -1.42 -3.22 -2.78
N ASP A 8 -0.93 -4.45 -2.99
CA ASP A 8 -1.21 -5.62 -2.14
C ASP A 8 -2.70 -6.04 -2.07
N THR A 9 -3.54 -5.43 -2.95
CA THR A 9 -4.94 -5.80 -3.18
C THR A 9 -5.13 -6.35 -4.60
N LEU A 10 -4.68 -5.61 -5.61
CA LEU A 10 -4.76 -6.00 -7.02
C LEU A 10 -3.45 -6.57 -7.55
N TRP A 11 -2.34 -6.15 -7.00
CA TRP A 11 -1.00 -6.61 -7.38
C TRP A 11 -0.04 -6.57 -6.20
N GLU A 12 0.99 -7.38 -6.28
CA GLU A 12 2.07 -7.43 -5.29
C GLU A 12 2.86 -6.10 -5.28
N ASN A 13 3.06 -5.55 -4.11
CA ASN A 13 3.82 -4.32 -3.93
C ASN A 13 4.79 -4.41 -2.75
N ASN A 14 4.32 -4.65 -1.54
CA ASN A 14 5.16 -4.55 -0.34
C ASN A 14 6.23 -5.64 -0.28
N VAL A 15 6.02 -6.76 -0.96
CA VAL A 15 7.05 -7.82 -1.11
C VAL A 15 8.34 -7.27 -1.72
N ILE A 16 8.27 -6.24 -2.58
CA ILE A 16 9.45 -5.60 -3.19
C ILE A 16 10.22 -4.82 -2.12
N TYR A 17 9.50 -4.06 -1.30
CA TYR A 17 10.09 -3.30 -0.19
C TYR A 17 10.73 -4.23 0.83
N GLU A 18 10.02 -5.29 1.26
CA GLU A 18 10.55 -6.26 2.22
C GLU A 18 11.82 -6.94 1.70
N ARG A 19 11.92 -7.25 0.42
CA ARG A 19 13.16 -7.78 -0.19
C ARG A 19 14.33 -6.80 -0.05
N VAL A 20 14.11 -5.52 -0.35
CA VAL A 20 15.14 -4.48 -0.20
C VAL A 20 15.49 -4.29 1.28
N ILE A 21 14.51 -4.34 2.18
CA ILE A 21 14.74 -4.26 3.62
C ILE A 21 15.59 -5.45 4.09
N GLU A 22 15.33 -6.67 3.63
CA GLU A 22 16.14 -7.83 3.96
C GLU A 22 17.61 -7.64 3.54
N GLU A 23 17.87 -7.19 2.31
CA GLU A 23 19.21 -6.88 1.84
C GLU A 23 19.87 -5.73 2.63
N PHE A 24 19.08 -4.72 3.00
CA PHE A 24 19.54 -3.62 3.85
C PHE A 24 19.93 -4.11 5.25
N LEU A 25 19.12 -4.95 5.87
CA LEU A 25 19.39 -5.51 7.19
C LEU A 25 20.62 -6.44 7.18
N GLU A 26 20.78 -7.26 6.14
CA GLU A 26 22.00 -8.06 5.96
C GLU A 26 23.25 -7.20 5.88
N TRP A 27 23.17 -6.09 5.17
CA TRP A 27 24.29 -5.16 5.04
C TRP A 27 24.56 -4.38 6.33
N MET A 28 23.53 -3.81 6.94
CA MET A 28 23.68 -2.85 8.04
C MET A 28 23.92 -3.48 9.39
N THR A 29 23.30 -4.65 9.69
CA THR A 29 23.41 -5.26 11.03
C THR A 29 24.86 -5.48 11.49
N PRO A 30 25.79 -5.99 10.66
CA PRO A 30 27.17 -6.19 11.08
C PRO A 30 27.98 -4.92 11.33
N ILE A 31 27.53 -3.79 10.79
CA ILE A 31 28.26 -2.51 10.82
C ILE A 31 27.53 -1.39 11.56
N ALA A 32 26.35 -1.69 12.12
CA ALA A 32 25.56 -0.77 12.91
C ALA A 32 26.23 -0.46 14.27
N THR A 33 25.62 0.44 15.04
CA THR A 33 26.04 0.74 16.40
C THR A 33 26.17 -0.54 17.22
N PRO A 34 27.28 -0.73 17.98
CA PRO A 34 27.49 -1.91 18.78
C PRO A 34 26.30 -2.20 19.72
N GLY A 35 25.84 -3.45 19.76
CA GLY A 35 24.72 -3.89 20.58
C GLY A 35 23.35 -3.83 19.93
N LEU A 36 23.23 -3.30 18.70
CA LEU A 36 22.01 -3.41 17.92
C LEU A 36 22.01 -4.73 17.11
N ASP A 37 20.99 -5.53 17.33
CA ASP A 37 20.71 -6.70 16.51
C ASP A 37 19.86 -6.34 15.28
N ARG A 38 19.54 -7.34 14.46
CA ARG A 38 18.71 -7.18 13.26
C ARG A 38 17.35 -6.52 13.55
N ALA A 39 16.69 -6.92 14.64
CA ALA A 39 15.40 -6.37 15.04
C ALA A 39 15.53 -4.90 15.45
N GLY A 40 16.61 -4.55 16.17
CA GLY A 40 16.90 -3.17 16.51
C GLY A 40 17.17 -2.27 15.30
N VAL A 41 17.92 -2.76 14.31
CA VAL A 41 18.13 -2.05 13.03
C VAL A 41 16.80 -1.86 12.28
N ARG A 42 15.94 -2.89 12.23
CA ARG A 42 14.61 -2.80 11.64
C ARG A 42 13.76 -1.76 12.37
N GLY A 43 13.73 -1.76 13.68
CA GLY A 43 12.96 -0.79 14.48
C GLY A 43 13.40 0.66 14.26
N VAL A 44 14.71 0.91 14.04
CA VAL A 44 15.21 2.23 13.66
C VAL A 44 14.66 2.64 12.28
N LEU A 45 14.70 1.73 11.31
CA LEU A 45 14.16 1.99 9.97
C LEU A 45 12.65 2.27 10.02
N ASP A 46 11.87 1.41 10.69
CA ASP A 46 10.41 1.57 10.80
C ASP A 46 10.04 2.94 11.42
N GLY A 47 10.79 3.38 12.43
CA GLY A 47 10.59 4.71 13.05
C GLY A 47 10.87 5.87 12.09
N ILE A 48 11.91 5.75 11.25
CA ILE A 48 12.26 6.74 10.23
C ILE A 48 11.20 6.74 9.11
N GLU A 49 10.77 5.57 8.65
CA GLU A 49 9.71 5.45 7.65
C GLU A 49 8.40 6.07 8.12
N ALA A 50 8.01 5.83 9.39
CA ALA A 50 6.82 6.44 9.97
C ALA A 50 6.88 7.97 9.96
N ALA A 51 8.02 8.55 10.36
CA ALA A 51 8.23 10.00 10.36
C ALA A 51 8.22 10.58 8.93
N ASN A 52 8.88 9.90 8.00
CA ASN A 52 8.95 10.35 6.61
C ASN A 52 7.61 10.19 5.88
N ALA A 53 6.88 9.11 6.10
CA ALA A 53 5.54 8.95 5.55
C ALA A 53 4.60 10.10 5.96
N ALA A 54 4.68 10.53 7.21
CA ALA A 54 3.87 11.64 7.73
C ALA A 54 4.23 13.01 7.13
N THR A 55 5.48 13.21 6.67
CA THR A 55 5.99 14.53 6.23
C THR A 55 6.29 14.63 4.75
N LEU A 56 6.77 13.55 4.14
CA LEU A 56 7.20 13.49 2.75
C LEU A 56 6.22 12.67 1.88
N GLY A 57 5.27 11.96 2.50
CA GLY A 57 4.35 11.06 1.81
C GLY A 57 4.95 9.67 1.57
N TYR A 58 4.43 8.98 0.55
CA TYR A 58 4.70 7.57 0.27
C TYR A 58 5.43 7.40 -1.07
N GLY A 59 6.00 6.22 -1.27
CA GLY A 59 6.61 5.80 -2.52
C GLY A 59 8.09 5.44 -2.40
N SER A 60 8.61 4.83 -3.44
CA SER A 60 9.99 4.28 -3.45
C SER A 60 11.08 5.31 -3.20
N LYS A 61 10.88 6.56 -3.64
CA LYS A 61 11.85 7.65 -3.40
C LYS A 61 11.97 8.00 -1.93
N VAL A 62 10.82 8.09 -1.21
CA VAL A 62 10.78 8.36 0.23
C VAL A 62 11.37 7.18 1.01
N PHE A 63 11.08 5.96 0.60
CA PHE A 63 11.67 4.76 1.18
C PHE A 63 13.19 4.75 1.06
N LEU A 64 13.75 4.97 -0.13
CA LEU A 64 15.21 5.03 -0.33
C LEU A 64 15.85 6.17 0.47
N HIS A 65 15.17 7.31 0.61
CA HIS A 65 15.59 8.39 1.49
C HIS A 65 15.65 7.92 2.95
N SER A 66 14.65 7.17 3.41
CA SER A 66 14.58 6.60 4.76
C SER A 66 15.74 5.64 5.03
N LEU A 67 16.12 4.81 4.05
CA LEU A 67 17.31 3.96 4.16
C LEU A 67 18.59 4.79 4.36
N GLY A 68 18.74 5.90 3.62
CA GLY A 68 19.88 6.82 3.77
C GLY A 68 19.95 7.47 5.16
N GLN A 69 18.80 7.90 5.69
CA GLN A 69 18.71 8.44 7.06
C GLN A 69 19.01 7.35 8.11
N CYS A 70 18.54 6.13 7.89
CA CYS A 70 18.81 5.01 8.77
C CYS A 70 20.32 4.70 8.82
N VAL A 71 21.02 4.67 7.67
CA VAL A 71 22.48 4.55 7.62
C VAL A 71 23.14 5.65 8.44
N ALA A 72 22.74 6.90 8.24
CA ALA A 72 23.33 8.04 8.92
C ALA A 72 23.14 7.95 10.46
N GLN A 73 21.94 7.57 10.90
CA GLN A 73 21.64 7.40 12.32
C GLN A 73 22.43 6.24 12.95
N LEU A 74 22.46 5.07 12.29
CA LEU A 74 23.15 3.87 12.78
C LEU A 74 24.69 4.02 12.80
N ARG A 75 25.22 4.86 11.91
CA ARG A 75 26.67 5.12 11.81
C ARG A 75 27.12 6.35 12.58
N GLY A 76 26.21 7.17 13.10
CA GLY A 76 26.54 8.43 13.75
C GLY A 76 27.21 9.47 12.85
N ARG A 77 27.06 9.33 11.51
CA ARG A 77 27.62 10.22 10.49
C ARG A 77 26.80 10.18 9.22
N ALA A 78 26.94 11.17 8.35
CA ALA A 78 26.35 11.13 7.02
C ALA A 78 26.78 9.86 6.24
N ALA A 79 25.89 9.34 5.40
CA ALA A 79 26.21 8.25 4.48
C ALA A 79 27.34 8.68 3.53
N THR A 80 28.26 7.78 3.27
CA THR A 80 29.34 8.01 2.28
C THR A 80 28.79 7.94 0.86
N ALA A 81 29.58 8.36 -0.11
CA ALA A 81 29.22 8.24 -1.53
C ALA A 81 28.97 6.78 -1.95
N GLU A 82 29.74 5.83 -1.42
CA GLU A 82 29.59 4.40 -1.69
C GLU A 82 28.27 3.86 -1.06
N GLU A 83 28.00 4.21 0.21
CA GLU A 83 26.76 3.84 0.89
C GLU A 83 25.53 4.42 0.15
N SER A 84 25.62 5.69 -0.27
CA SER A 84 24.56 6.34 -1.06
C SER A 84 24.37 5.71 -2.44
N ALA A 85 25.45 5.32 -3.10
CA ALA A 85 25.40 4.62 -4.39
C ALA A 85 24.75 3.23 -4.25
N ARG A 86 25.05 2.50 -3.16
CA ARG A 86 24.42 1.21 -2.86
C ARG A 86 22.90 1.36 -2.68
N ILE A 87 22.46 2.33 -1.88
CA ILE A 87 21.04 2.62 -1.67
C ILE A 87 20.36 3.00 -2.99
N SER A 88 20.99 3.87 -3.78
CA SER A 88 20.46 4.26 -5.09
C SER A 88 20.34 3.08 -6.06
N GLY A 89 21.20 2.06 -5.93
CA GLY A 89 21.12 0.83 -6.72
C GLY A 89 19.81 0.08 -6.55
N TRP A 90 19.19 0.15 -5.37
CA TRP A 90 17.88 -0.49 -5.13
C TRP A 90 16.72 0.22 -5.84
N ALA A 91 16.90 1.42 -6.36
CA ALA A 91 15.85 2.07 -7.15
C ALA A 91 15.40 1.22 -8.35
N ALA A 92 16.28 0.38 -8.89
CA ALA A 92 15.97 -0.53 -9.98
C ALA A 92 14.88 -1.56 -9.61
N ALA A 93 14.77 -1.94 -8.34
CA ALA A 93 13.74 -2.86 -7.87
C ALA A 93 12.33 -2.30 -8.04
N PHE A 94 12.18 -0.97 -7.97
CA PHE A 94 10.91 -0.25 -8.05
C PHE A 94 10.60 0.28 -9.46
N ALA A 95 11.57 0.21 -10.38
CA ALA A 95 11.43 0.75 -11.73
C ALA A 95 10.76 -0.20 -12.73
N GLY A 96 10.28 -1.37 -12.28
CA GLY A 96 9.72 -2.41 -13.13
C GLY A 96 8.56 -1.92 -14.00
N GLU A 97 8.56 -2.34 -15.27
CA GLU A 97 7.48 -2.08 -16.24
C GLU A 97 6.28 -3.02 -16.07
N ARG A 98 6.39 -4.00 -15.19
CA ARG A 98 5.35 -5.00 -14.94
C ARG A 98 5.01 -5.05 -13.46
N VAL A 99 3.76 -5.25 -13.18
CA VAL A 99 3.25 -5.58 -11.85
C VAL A 99 2.76 -7.02 -11.85
N GLU A 100 2.97 -7.72 -10.76
CA GLU A 100 2.48 -9.09 -10.56
C GLU A 100 1.08 -9.02 -9.98
N LEU A 101 0.07 -9.40 -10.76
CA LEU A 101 -1.32 -9.38 -10.31
C LEU A 101 -1.54 -10.45 -9.23
N MET A 102 -2.36 -10.10 -8.24
CA MET A 102 -2.84 -11.06 -7.26
C MET A 102 -3.69 -12.14 -7.94
N PRO A 103 -3.67 -13.39 -7.42
CA PRO A 103 -4.42 -14.49 -8.01
C PRO A 103 -5.92 -14.17 -8.19
N GLY A 104 -6.44 -14.39 -9.38
CA GLY A 104 -7.85 -14.23 -9.72
C GLY A 104 -8.33 -12.78 -9.91
N VAL A 105 -7.46 -11.79 -9.81
CA VAL A 105 -7.85 -10.36 -9.93
C VAL A 105 -8.41 -10.03 -11.29
N ALA A 106 -7.71 -10.42 -12.36
CA ALA A 106 -8.12 -10.04 -13.73
C ALA A 106 -9.51 -10.57 -14.11
N GLU A 107 -9.76 -11.84 -13.79
CA GLU A 107 -11.02 -12.52 -14.08
C GLU A 107 -12.15 -11.96 -13.21
N THR A 108 -11.88 -11.74 -11.93
CA THR A 108 -12.86 -11.20 -10.97
C THR A 108 -13.28 -9.78 -11.34
N LEU A 109 -12.33 -8.89 -11.65
CA LEU A 109 -12.64 -7.53 -12.08
C LEU A 109 -13.41 -7.51 -13.39
N ALA A 110 -13.05 -8.38 -14.37
CA ALA A 110 -13.77 -8.48 -15.63
C ALA A 110 -15.24 -8.87 -15.43
N GLU A 111 -15.54 -9.76 -14.50
CA GLU A 111 -16.92 -10.17 -14.20
C GLU A 111 -17.67 -9.11 -13.37
N LEU A 112 -17.03 -8.51 -12.36
CA LEU A 112 -17.64 -7.45 -11.55
C LEU A 112 -17.96 -6.21 -12.39
N ALA A 113 -17.10 -5.82 -13.33
CA ALA A 113 -17.30 -4.66 -14.19
C ALA A 113 -18.53 -4.80 -15.14
N ARG A 114 -19.06 -6.02 -15.32
CA ARG A 114 -20.29 -6.25 -16.10
C ARG A 114 -21.56 -5.89 -15.33
N ARG A 115 -21.48 -5.87 -13.99
CA ARG A 115 -22.62 -5.73 -13.08
C ARG A 115 -22.53 -4.49 -12.18
N HIS A 116 -21.33 -3.97 -11.99
CA HIS A 116 -21.05 -2.88 -11.07
C HIS A 116 -20.18 -1.81 -11.72
N GLU A 117 -20.35 -0.58 -11.30
CA GLU A 117 -19.35 0.46 -11.55
C GLU A 117 -18.20 0.30 -10.56
N LEU A 118 -16.97 0.28 -11.09
CA LEU A 118 -15.74 0.09 -10.32
C LEU A 118 -14.92 1.38 -10.30
N LEU A 119 -14.38 1.75 -9.16
CA LEU A 119 -13.40 2.82 -8.99
C LEU A 119 -12.11 2.23 -8.44
N LEU A 120 -10.97 2.78 -8.85
CA LEU A 120 -9.69 2.53 -8.22
C LEU A 120 -9.33 3.71 -7.34
N LEU A 121 -8.99 3.45 -6.08
CA LEU A 121 -8.52 4.45 -5.12
C LEU A 121 -7.21 3.96 -4.50
N THR A 122 -6.11 4.58 -4.88
CA THR A 122 -4.78 4.25 -4.35
C THR A 122 -4.10 5.48 -3.78
N LYS A 123 -3.18 5.29 -2.81
CA LYS A 123 -2.36 6.37 -2.26
C LYS A 123 -0.90 6.20 -2.63
N GLY A 124 -0.18 7.31 -2.72
CA GLY A 124 1.26 7.31 -2.96
C GLY A 124 1.74 8.37 -3.93
N ASP A 125 2.99 8.23 -4.38
CA ASP A 125 3.54 9.08 -5.43
C ASP A 125 2.73 8.93 -6.72
N THR A 126 2.24 10.06 -7.23
CA THR A 126 1.30 10.06 -8.36
C THR A 126 1.88 9.43 -9.63
N GLU A 127 3.17 9.66 -9.92
CA GLU A 127 3.81 9.12 -11.11
C GLU A 127 4.05 7.62 -10.97
N GLU A 128 4.48 7.19 -9.78
CA GLU A 128 4.70 5.78 -9.47
C GLU A 128 3.38 4.99 -9.56
N GLN A 129 2.32 5.48 -8.93
CA GLN A 129 1.02 4.80 -8.96
C GLN A 129 0.41 4.79 -10.36
N ARG A 130 0.50 5.90 -11.10
CA ARG A 130 0.02 5.94 -12.50
C ARG A 130 0.74 4.93 -13.39
N ARG A 131 2.06 4.79 -13.21
CA ARG A 131 2.85 3.77 -13.92
C ARG A 131 2.38 2.35 -13.59
N LYS A 132 2.20 2.02 -12.29
CA LYS A 132 1.71 0.71 -11.86
C LYS A 132 0.31 0.40 -12.40
N VAL A 133 -0.61 1.35 -12.31
CA VAL A 133 -1.96 1.23 -12.86
C VAL A 133 -1.93 0.95 -14.37
N THR A 134 -1.09 1.66 -15.10
CA THR A 134 -0.92 1.42 -16.55
C THR A 134 -0.33 0.05 -16.83
N ALA A 135 0.73 -0.32 -16.10
CA ALA A 135 1.42 -1.60 -16.27
C ALA A 135 0.54 -2.83 -15.93
N SER A 136 -0.43 -2.66 -15.02
CA SER A 136 -1.36 -3.73 -14.65
C SER A 136 -2.32 -4.15 -15.79
N GLY A 137 -2.58 -3.25 -16.74
CA GLY A 137 -3.57 -3.46 -17.79
C GLY A 137 -5.02 -3.49 -17.30
N LEU A 138 -5.26 -3.17 -16.02
CA LEU A 138 -6.58 -3.25 -15.38
C LEU A 138 -7.43 -1.98 -15.56
N THR A 139 -6.86 -0.87 -16.03
CA THR A 139 -7.53 0.44 -16.16
C THR A 139 -8.88 0.36 -16.86
N ARG A 140 -9.01 -0.53 -17.87
CA ARG A 140 -10.25 -0.71 -18.65
C ARG A 140 -11.46 -1.17 -17.84
N HIS A 141 -11.25 -1.72 -16.65
CA HIS A 141 -12.32 -2.20 -15.77
C HIS A 141 -12.86 -1.11 -14.83
N PHE A 142 -12.12 -0.02 -14.68
CA PHE A 142 -12.49 1.07 -13.77
C PHE A 142 -13.11 2.24 -14.53
N ARG A 143 -14.21 2.77 -13.99
CA ARG A 143 -14.81 4.01 -14.44
C ARG A 143 -13.83 5.17 -14.27
N ASP A 144 -13.09 5.19 -13.14
CA ASP A 144 -12.12 6.22 -12.84
C ASP A 144 -11.02 5.70 -11.92
N VAL A 145 -9.87 6.41 -11.88
CA VAL A 145 -8.68 6.10 -11.09
C VAL A 145 -8.30 7.31 -10.26
N HIS A 146 -8.36 7.17 -8.95
CA HIS A 146 -8.00 8.19 -7.98
C HIS A 146 -6.68 7.85 -7.31
N ILE A 147 -5.69 8.73 -7.47
CA ILE A 147 -4.40 8.65 -6.78
C ILE A 147 -4.37 9.81 -5.78
N VAL A 148 -4.34 9.48 -4.50
CA VAL A 148 -4.43 10.45 -3.41
C VAL A 148 -3.16 10.44 -2.55
N ALA A 149 -2.92 11.53 -1.85
CA ALA A 149 -1.81 11.60 -0.91
C ALA A 149 -2.06 10.73 0.34
N GLU A 150 -3.32 10.66 0.79
CA GLU A 150 -3.71 9.88 1.96
C GLU A 150 -5.15 9.38 1.80
N LYS A 151 -5.44 8.20 2.36
CA LYS A 151 -6.77 7.63 2.48
C LYS A 151 -7.26 7.80 3.92
N ASN A 152 -8.03 8.84 4.15
CA ASN A 152 -8.67 9.13 5.41
C ASN A 152 -10.18 9.29 5.23
N THR A 153 -10.94 9.51 6.30
CA THR A 153 -12.40 9.66 6.24
C THR A 153 -12.82 10.74 5.24
N ALA A 154 -12.13 11.89 5.21
CA ALA A 154 -12.46 12.99 4.30
C ALA A 154 -12.29 12.58 2.82
N THR A 155 -11.27 11.77 2.49
CA THR A 155 -11.07 11.22 1.14
C THR A 155 -12.28 10.41 0.68
N TYR A 156 -12.82 9.54 1.54
CA TYR A 156 -14.01 8.73 1.22
C TYR A 156 -15.28 9.57 1.15
N GLU A 157 -15.43 10.57 2.01
CA GLU A 157 -16.54 11.52 1.94
C GLU A 157 -16.52 12.37 0.65
N GLU A 158 -15.33 12.81 0.21
CA GLU A 158 -15.14 13.52 -1.05
C GLU A 158 -15.51 12.64 -2.24
N LEU A 159 -15.04 11.38 -2.25
CA LEU A 159 -15.37 10.42 -3.30
C LEU A 159 -16.88 10.15 -3.33
N THR A 160 -17.49 9.96 -2.16
CA THR A 160 -18.95 9.76 -2.03
C THR A 160 -19.74 10.93 -2.63
N ARG A 161 -19.34 12.16 -2.35
CA ARG A 161 -19.95 13.36 -2.91
C ARG A 161 -19.71 13.50 -4.42
N ALA A 162 -18.48 13.23 -4.89
CA ALA A 162 -18.12 13.39 -6.29
C ALA A 162 -18.90 12.45 -7.23
N TYR A 163 -19.26 11.27 -6.73
CA TYR A 163 -20.00 10.25 -7.51
C TYR A 163 -21.48 10.11 -7.08
N ASP A 164 -21.98 11.00 -6.22
CA ASP A 164 -23.34 10.95 -5.68
C ASP A 164 -23.72 9.57 -5.12
N LEU A 165 -22.82 8.99 -4.34
CA LEU A 165 -23.00 7.64 -3.80
C LEU A 165 -23.90 7.67 -2.56
N VAL A 166 -24.71 6.64 -2.43
CA VAL A 166 -25.33 6.29 -1.15
C VAL A 166 -24.30 5.48 -0.36
N PRO A 167 -23.70 6.02 0.73
CA PRO A 167 -22.58 5.37 1.42
C PRO A 167 -22.86 3.92 1.81
N SER A 168 -24.05 3.64 2.35
CA SER A 168 -24.45 2.29 2.76
C SER A 168 -24.62 1.26 1.64
N SER A 169 -24.56 1.70 0.37
CA SER A 169 -24.57 0.82 -0.82
C SER A 169 -23.22 0.75 -1.54
N ALA A 170 -22.25 1.54 -1.11
CA ALA A 170 -20.90 1.54 -1.65
C ALA A 170 -19.97 0.68 -0.78
N TRP A 171 -18.98 0.08 -1.41
CA TRP A 171 -18.02 -0.83 -0.77
C TRP A 171 -16.59 -0.42 -1.09
N MET A 172 -15.75 -0.36 -0.05
CA MET A 172 -14.30 -0.29 -0.20
C MET A 172 -13.70 -1.68 -0.04
N ILE A 173 -12.89 -2.11 -1.00
CA ILE A 173 -12.21 -3.40 -1.03
C ILE A 173 -10.71 -3.16 -0.93
N GLY A 174 -10.05 -3.70 0.10
CA GLY A 174 -8.62 -3.51 0.28
C GLY A 174 -8.00 -4.40 1.35
N ASN A 175 -6.68 -4.30 1.47
CA ASN A 175 -5.86 -5.08 2.42
C ASN A 175 -5.44 -4.30 3.66
N SER A 176 -5.63 -2.97 3.68
CA SER A 176 -5.19 -2.12 4.78
C SER A 176 -6.32 -1.80 5.76
N PRO A 177 -6.25 -2.29 7.02
CA PRO A 177 -7.17 -1.82 8.05
C PRO A 177 -7.18 -0.30 8.19
N LYS A 178 -5.99 0.34 8.23
CA LYS A 178 -5.84 1.77 8.51
C LYS A 178 -6.30 2.67 7.38
N SER A 179 -5.98 2.31 6.13
CA SER A 179 -6.22 3.18 4.97
C SER A 179 -7.49 2.83 4.20
N ASP A 180 -7.87 1.55 4.17
CA ASP A 180 -9.03 1.10 3.40
C ASP A 180 -10.26 0.92 4.29
N ILE A 181 -10.14 0.15 5.37
CA ILE A 181 -11.31 -0.32 6.09
C ILE A 181 -11.84 0.72 7.07
N LEU A 182 -11.01 1.13 8.03
CA LEU A 182 -11.46 2.03 9.11
C LEU A 182 -11.96 3.38 8.59
N PRO A 183 -11.27 4.09 7.68
CA PRO A 183 -11.74 5.39 7.21
C PRO A 183 -12.96 5.28 6.26
N ALA A 184 -13.08 4.21 5.46
CA ALA A 184 -14.27 3.97 4.65
C ALA A 184 -15.48 3.69 5.55
N ARG A 185 -15.31 2.89 6.60
CA ARG A 185 -16.37 2.64 7.59
C ARG A 185 -16.77 3.92 8.33
N ALA A 186 -15.81 4.76 8.71
CA ALA A 186 -16.08 6.05 9.34
C ALA A 186 -16.86 7.01 8.42
N ALA A 187 -16.64 6.94 7.11
CA ALA A 187 -17.40 7.68 6.10
C ALA A 187 -18.77 7.02 5.76
N GLY A 188 -19.15 5.91 6.41
CA GLY A 188 -20.43 5.24 6.26
C GLY A 188 -20.48 4.19 5.15
N LEU A 189 -19.40 3.91 4.44
CA LEU A 189 -19.31 2.86 3.42
C LEU A 189 -19.30 1.49 4.09
N ASN A 190 -19.63 0.46 3.34
CA ASN A 190 -19.29 -0.92 3.70
C ASN A 190 -17.82 -1.20 3.29
N ALA A 191 -17.24 -2.27 3.83
CA ALA A 191 -15.87 -2.63 3.49
C ALA A 191 -15.70 -4.15 3.29
N VAL A 192 -14.75 -4.50 2.44
CA VAL A 192 -14.23 -5.86 2.30
C VAL A 192 -12.75 -5.84 2.65
N PHE A 193 -12.39 -6.58 3.68
CA PHE A 193 -11.00 -6.76 4.08
C PHE A 193 -10.46 -8.08 3.52
N ILE A 194 -9.43 -7.99 2.68
CA ILE A 194 -8.70 -9.12 2.13
C ILE A 194 -7.27 -9.01 2.64
N PRO A 195 -6.90 -9.74 3.72
CA PRO A 195 -5.58 -9.59 4.33
C PRO A 195 -4.47 -10.03 3.38
N HIS A 196 -3.37 -9.30 3.38
CA HIS A 196 -2.14 -9.64 2.66
C HIS A 196 -1.00 -9.91 3.64
N GLN A 197 -0.19 -10.96 3.38
CA GLN A 197 0.85 -11.41 4.30
C GLN A 197 1.98 -10.39 4.52
N HIS A 198 2.20 -9.51 3.54
CA HIS A 198 3.21 -8.46 3.59
C HIS A 198 2.60 -7.08 3.81
N THR A 199 1.38 -6.97 4.38
CA THR A 199 0.82 -5.66 4.70
C THR A 199 1.81 -4.88 5.57
N TRP A 200 2.15 -3.66 5.12
CA TRP A 200 3.11 -2.80 5.81
C TRP A 200 2.68 -2.52 7.26
N VAL A 201 3.64 -2.53 8.18
CA VAL A 201 3.34 -2.38 9.62
C VAL A 201 2.56 -1.10 9.94
N LEU A 202 2.79 -0.03 9.18
CA LEU A 202 2.06 1.24 9.35
C LEU A 202 0.62 1.22 8.80
N GLU A 203 0.23 0.17 8.09
CA GLU A 203 -1.13 -0.04 7.57
C GLU A 203 -1.97 -0.97 8.45
N HIS A 204 -1.39 -1.51 9.51
CA HIS A 204 -2.11 -2.31 10.48
C HIS A 204 -3.11 -1.47 11.30
N GLY A 205 -4.12 -2.12 11.83
CA GLY A 205 -5.14 -1.54 12.70
C GLY A 205 -6.09 -2.60 13.20
N ASP A 206 -6.71 -2.34 14.33
CA ASP A 206 -7.68 -3.25 14.93
C ASP A 206 -9.06 -3.07 14.27
N LEU A 207 -9.55 -4.13 13.64
CA LEU A 207 -10.89 -4.17 13.09
C LEU A 207 -11.84 -4.82 14.08
N ASP A 208 -12.94 -4.14 14.39
CA ASP A 208 -13.99 -4.69 15.23
C ASP A 208 -14.55 -5.98 14.58
N PRO A 209 -14.43 -7.15 15.23
CA PRO A 209 -14.96 -8.39 14.69
C PRO A 209 -16.49 -8.43 14.66
N ALA A 210 -17.17 -7.53 15.39
CA ALA A 210 -18.61 -7.42 15.43
C ALA A 210 -19.18 -6.42 14.39
N ASP A 211 -18.35 -5.72 13.62
CA ASP A 211 -18.83 -4.85 12.55
C ASP A 211 -19.32 -5.69 11.36
N GLU A 212 -20.63 -5.94 11.32
CA GLU A 212 -21.30 -6.72 10.26
C GLU A 212 -21.18 -6.10 8.86
N LYS A 213 -20.72 -4.85 8.76
CA LYS A 213 -20.49 -4.14 7.49
C LYS A 213 -19.05 -4.28 6.99
N VAL A 214 -18.23 -5.04 7.68
CA VAL A 214 -16.89 -5.44 7.25
C VAL A 214 -16.90 -6.91 6.89
N LEU A 215 -16.96 -7.20 5.60
CA LEU A 215 -16.79 -8.55 5.07
C LEU A 215 -15.30 -8.93 5.08
N ARG A 216 -14.96 -10.10 5.60
CA ARG A 216 -13.58 -10.61 5.60
C ARG A 216 -13.49 -11.77 4.63
N LEU A 217 -12.64 -11.64 3.62
CA LEU A 217 -12.41 -12.67 2.61
C LEU A 217 -10.97 -13.11 2.65
N SER A 218 -10.71 -14.36 2.27
CA SER A 218 -9.36 -14.93 2.23
C SER A 218 -8.71 -14.80 0.85
N ALA A 219 -9.50 -14.57 -0.20
CA ALA A 219 -9.02 -14.44 -1.56
C ALA A 219 -9.89 -13.48 -2.38
N PHE A 220 -9.26 -12.79 -3.34
CA PHE A 220 -9.93 -11.80 -4.18
C PHE A 220 -11.10 -12.38 -4.98
N GLY A 221 -10.95 -13.60 -5.50
CA GLY A 221 -12.01 -14.28 -6.28
C GLY A 221 -13.30 -14.58 -5.51
N GLU A 222 -13.26 -14.56 -4.17
CA GLU A 222 -14.46 -14.75 -3.34
C GLU A 222 -15.47 -13.60 -3.49
N LEU A 223 -15.02 -12.43 -3.95
CA LEU A 223 -15.91 -11.28 -4.23
C LEU A 223 -17.09 -11.66 -5.13
N LEU A 224 -16.90 -12.57 -6.08
CA LEU A 224 -17.99 -13.03 -6.99
C LEU A 224 -19.15 -13.76 -6.30
N ARG A 225 -18.99 -14.15 -5.03
CA ARG A 225 -20.06 -14.77 -4.23
C ARG A 225 -20.92 -13.73 -3.53
N HIS A 226 -20.46 -12.48 -3.49
CA HIS A 226 -21.10 -11.40 -2.74
C HIS A 226 -21.62 -10.28 -3.65
N PHE A 227 -21.02 -10.15 -4.82
CA PHE A 227 -21.31 -9.12 -5.83
C PHE A 227 -21.50 -9.77 -7.22
#